data_b1d896e061b6f3bc0d2e920d9acb026b
#
_entry.id   b1d896e061b6f3bc0d2e920d9acb026b
#
_cell.length_a   1.000
_cell.length_b   1.000
_cell.length_c   1.000
_cell.angle_alpha   90.00
_cell.angle_beta   90.00
_cell.angle_gamma   90.00
#
_symmetry.space_group_name_H-M   'P 1'
#
loop_
_entity.id
_entity.type
_entity.pdbx_description
1 polymer ?
#
loop_
_entity_poly.entity_id
_entity_poly.type
_entity_poly.pdbx_seq_one_letter_code
_entity_poly.pdbx_strand_id
1 'polypeptide(L)'
;MKVTPEIEERIDAWVDAHQEEYLSDLAKLIAHPSRAPSGHYEGAHPFGDECAKTLDEAAEIAKGYGFSAEIRDYYCMVLCLGEGDEKVGILGHLDIVPASGEWHYPPFQLTRRDDGMLIGRGILDDKGPLWASVFAARCLKELGLLPKRKLEFFCGSDEECGMEDIEYYKKTSKKLPVVAFTPDGSYPICHGEKGIMDFTLDIPAEGANIVDFVGGAAHNIVPDHAELVLSGVKAEDAAACFAGSKWVTVAQEG
;
A
#
# COMPACT_ATOMS: atom_id res chain seq x y z
N MET A 1 -10.84 28.35 -9.28
CA MET A 1 -9.76 29.07 -10.00
C MET A 1 -9.61 28.37 -11.35
N LYS A 2 -9.46 29.12 -12.44
CA LYS A 2 -9.17 28.51 -13.74
C LYS A 2 -7.66 28.45 -13.89
N VAL A 3 -7.14 27.28 -14.24
CA VAL A 3 -5.69 27.10 -14.51
C VAL A 3 -5.38 27.88 -15.79
N THR A 4 -4.33 28.70 -15.76
CA THR A 4 -3.82 29.48 -16.88
C THR A 4 -2.40 29.01 -17.23
N PRO A 5 -1.90 29.21 -18.44
CA PRO A 5 -0.53 28.85 -18.81
C PRO A 5 0.52 29.40 -17.83
N GLU A 6 0.34 30.62 -17.33
CA GLU A 6 1.25 31.21 -16.32
C GLU A 6 1.25 30.43 -14.99
N ILE A 7 0.09 29.91 -14.57
CA ILE A 7 -0.01 29.07 -13.38
C ILE A 7 0.68 27.72 -13.63
N GLU A 8 0.50 27.12 -14.80
CA GLU A 8 1.17 25.88 -15.20
C GLU A 8 2.69 26.05 -15.17
N GLU A 9 3.23 27.08 -15.82
CA GLU A 9 4.66 27.38 -15.80
C GLU A 9 5.24 27.52 -14.39
N ARG A 10 4.49 28.14 -13.48
CA ARG A 10 4.91 28.32 -12.08
C ARG A 10 4.90 26.99 -11.33
N ILE A 11 3.92 26.13 -11.59
CA ILE A 11 3.86 24.79 -11.00
C ILE A 11 5.01 23.93 -11.51
N ASP A 12 5.23 23.90 -12.83
CA ASP A 12 6.31 23.14 -13.45
C ASP A 12 7.67 23.56 -12.90
N ALA A 13 7.94 24.86 -12.85
CA ALA A 13 9.19 25.40 -12.30
C ALA A 13 9.37 25.04 -10.81
N TRP A 14 8.28 25.02 -10.03
CA TRP A 14 8.33 24.62 -8.63
C TRP A 14 8.62 23.13 -8.51
N VAL A 15 7.94 22.28 -9.29
CA VAL A 15 8.16 20.82 -9.30
C VAL A 15 9.59 20.50 -9.68
N ASP A 16 10.11 21.11 -10.73
CA ASP A 16 11.50 20.89 -11.18
C ASP A 16 12.51 21.26 -10.09
N ALA A 17 12.27 22.34 -9.37
CA ALA A 17 13.15 22.80 -8.29
C ALA A 17 13.13 21.92 -7.04
N HIS A 18 12.06 21.14 -6.83
CA HIS A 18 11.86 20.35 -5.60
C HIS A 18 11.85 18.83 -5.82
N GLN A 19 12.19 18.36 -7.00
CA GLN A 19 12.19 16.93 -7.35
C GLN A 19 13.05 16.09 -6.40
N GLU A 20 14.27 16.53 -6.12
CA GLU A 20 15.19 15.78 -5.26
C GLU A 20 14.70 15.74 -3.79
N GLU A 21 14.02 16.79 -3.33
CA GLU A 21 13.40 16.80 -2.01
C GLU A 21 12.27 15.77 -1.93
N TYR A 22 11.38 15.74 -2.93
CA TYR A 22 10.33 14.72 -3.03
C TYR A 22 10.89 13.31 -2.99
N LEU A 23 11.94 13.02 -3.80
CA LEU A 23 12.56 11.71 -3.85
C LEU A 23 13.23 11.33 -2.53
N SER A 24 13.86 12.30 -1.86
CA SER A 24 14.47 12.09 -0.55
C SER A 24 13.43 11.72 0.51
N ASP A 25 12.29 12.40 0.52
CA ASP A 25 11.23 12.12 1.50
C ASP A 25 10.48 10.84 1.17
N LEU A 26 10.21 10.57 -0.12
CA LEU A 26 9.65 9.28 -0.53
C LEU A 26 10.57 8.11 -0.16
N ALA A 27 11.89 8.28 -0.28
CA ALA A 27 12.86 7.24 0.10
C ALA A 27 12.75 6.85 1.58
N LYS A 28 12.46 7.81 2.48
CA LYS A 28 12.24 7.54 3.90
C LYS A 28 11.00 6.65 4.10
N LEU A 29 9.91 6.95 3.39
CA LEU A 29 8.68 6.16 3.46
C LEU A 29 8.86 4.75 2.88
N ILE A 30 9.60 4.62 1.77
CA ILE A 30 9.90 3.33 1.13
C ILE A 30 10.79 2.46 2.02
N ALA A 31 11.63 3.05 2.87
CA ALA A 31 12.50 2.30 3.77
C ALA A 31 11.76 1.48 4.83
N HIS A 32 10.50 1.78 5.11
CA HIS A 32 9.68 1.04 6.04
C HIS A 32 8.94 -0.11 5.34
N PRO A 33 9.17 -1.38 5.74
CA PRO A 33 8.41 -2.53 5.24
C PRO A 33 7.04 -2.61 5.94
N SER A 34 6.19 -1.61 5.75
CA SER A 34 4.90 -1.39 6.40
C SER A 34 3.83 -2.37 5.91
N ARG A 35 4.04 -3.64 6.15
CA ARG A 35 3.08 -4.68 5.84
C ARG A 35 2.11 -4.85 7.00
N ALA A 36 0.82 -4.62 6.78
CA ALA A 36 -0.21 -5.00 7.72
C ALA A 36 -0.27 -6.53 7.84
N PRO A 37 -0.36 -7.10 9.05
CA PRO A 37 -0.56 -8.53 9.21
C PRO A 37 -1.98 -8.91 8.76
N SER A 38 -2.14 -10.07 8.11
CA SER A 38 -3.48 -10.63 7.89
C SER A 38 -4.09 -11.06 9.22
N GLY A 39 -5.15 -10.39 9.63
CA GLY A 39 -5.87 -10.66 10.87
C GLY A 39 -5.51 -9.70 12.02
N HIS A 40 -6.20 -9.86 13.13
CA HIS A 40 -6.05 -8.98 14.29
C HIS A 40 -4.65 -9.11 14.91
N TYR A 41 -3.96 -8.00 15.06
CA TYR A 41 -2.66 -7.93 15.71
C TYR A 41 -2.83 -7.59 17.20
N GLU A 42 -2.37 -8.47 18.08
CA GLU A 42 -2.38 -8.24 19.54
C GLU A 42 -1.15 -7.39 19.91
N GLY A 43 -1.26 -6.08 19.83
CA GLY A 43 -0.17 -5.16 20.18
C GLY A 43 -0.67 -3.74 20.41
N ALA A 44 0.26 -2.83 20.69
CA ALA A 44 -0.03 -1.41 20.85
C ALA A 44 -0.39 -0.74 19.51
N HIS A 45 0.01 -1.35 18.38
CA HIS A 45 -0.22 -0.83 17.04
C HIS A 45 -1.05 -1.84 16.26
N PRO A 46 -2.27 -1.48 15.83
CA PRO A 46 -3.23 -2.43 15.25
C PRO A 46 -2.70 -3.15 14.01
N PHE A 47 -1.83 -2.51 13.23
CA PHE A 47 -1.27 -3.06 11.99
C PHE A 47 0.26 -3.28 12.07
N GLY A 48 0.79 -3.35 13.29
CA GLY A 48 2.19 -3.64 13.56
C GLY A 48 3.09 -2.41 13.59
N ASP A 49 4.29 -2.62 14.11
CA ASP A 49 5.23 -1.53 14.41
C ASP A 49 5.76 -0.82 13.15
N GLU A 50 5.92 -1.52 12.04
CA GLU A 50 6.43 -0.91 10.80
C GLU A 50 5.39 0.00 10.15
N CYS A 51 4.09 -0.33 10.23
CA CYS A 51 3.02 0.57 9.82
C CYS A 51 3.00 1.82 10.73
N ALA A 52 3.12 1.64 12.04
CA ALA A 52 3.16 2.76 12.98
C ALA A 52 4.35 3.70 12.72
N LYS A 53 5.55 3.16 12.53
CA LYS A 53 6.75 3.96 12.18
C LYS A 53 6.59 4.72 10.87
N THR A 54 5.91 4.12 9.89
CA THR A 54 5.63 4.78 8.61
C THR A 54 4.70 5.98 8.80
N LEU A 55 3.67 5.85 9.64
CA LEU A 55 2.79 6.97 9.99
C LEU A 55 3.55 8.08 10.73
N ASP A 56 4.42 7.72 11.68
CA ASP A 56 5.24 8.68 12.42
C ASP A 56 6.17 9.46 11.48
N GLU A 57 6.90 8.78 10.60
CA GLU A 57 7.81 9.40 9.62
C GLU A 57 7.02 10.32 8.67
N ALA A 58 5.90 9.84 8.13
CA ALA A 58 5.04 10.62 7.25
C ALA A 58 4.47 11.86 7.95
N ALA A 59 4.09 11.74 9.23
CA ALA A 59 3.60 12.86 10.01
C ALA A 59 4.68 13.94 10.20
N GLU A 60 5.91 13.56 10.50
CA GLU A 60 7.01 14.51 10.68
C GLU A 60 7.36 15.23 9.38
N ILE A 61 7.42 14.51 8.25
CA ILE A 61 7.65 15.15 6.93
C ILE A 61 6.52 16.12 6.61
N ALA A 62 5.25 15.71 6.75
CA ALA A 62 4.09 16.55 6.45
C ALA A 62 4.02 17.80 7.34
N LYS A 63 4.36 17.70 8.62
CA LYS A 63 4.50 18.86 9.53
C LYS A 63 5.57 19.83 9.03
N GLY A 64 6.70 19.32 8.53
CA GLY A 64 7.74 20.14 7.89
C GLY A 64 7.22 20.95 6.69
N TYR A 65 6.26 20.42 5.95
CA TYR A 65 5.57 21.11 4.87
C TYR A 65 4.47 22.08 5.36
N GLY A 66 4.19 22.05 6.67
CA GLY A 66 3.20 22.91 7.32
C GLY A 66 1.77 22.39 7.24
N PHE A 67 1.60 21.07 7.13
CA PHE A 67 0.33 20.41 7.39
C PHE A 67 0.10 20.24 8.89
N SER A 68 -1.16 20.19 9.31
CA SER A 68 -1.49 19.52 10.57
C SER A 68 -1.54 18.01 10.33
N ALA A 69 -0.95 17.24 11.23
CA ALA A 69 -0.94 15.79 11.17
C ALA A 69 -1.51 15.22 12.48
N GLU A 70 -2.51 14.35 12.38
CA GLU A 70 -3.16 13.66 13.48
C GLU A 70 -3.10 12.16 13.22
N ILE A 71 -2.30 11.43 14.01
CA ILE A 71 -2.32 9.96 14.02
C ILE A 71 -3.46 9.51 14.92
N ARG A 72 -4.38 8.72 14.40
CA ARG A 72 -5.57 8.23 15.10
C ARG A 72 -5.39 6.79 15.53
N ASP A 73 -4.92 6.62 16.76
CA ASP A 73 -4.69 5.32 17.40
C ASP A 73 -3.90 4.33 16.51
N TYR A 74 -3.05 4.85 15.64
CA TYR A 74 -2.26 4.10 14.64
C TYR A 74 -3.08 3.25 13.65
N TYR A 75 -4.40 3.49 13.55
CA TYR A 75 -5.18 2.97 12.43
C TYR A 75 -4.91 3.76 11.16
N CYS A 76 -4.81 5.06 11.27
CA CYS A 76 -4.53 5.94 10.14
C CYS A 76 -3.94 7.27 10.60
N MET A 77 -3.46 8.03 9.64
CA MET A 77 -3.11 9.44 9.83
C MET A 77 -4.02 10.33 8.99
N VAL A 78 -4.41 11.47 9.55
CA VAL A 78 -5.14 12.51 8.85
C VAL A 78 -4.26 13.74 8.72
N LEU A 79 -3.96 14.15 7.50
CA LEU A 79 -3.27 15.41 7.23
C LEU A 79 -4.28 16.46 6.78
N CYS A 80 -4.12 17.68 7.26
CA CYS A 80 -4.96 18.80 6.80
C CYS A 80 -4.11 19.99 6.37
N LEU A 81 -4.55 20.65 5.29
CA LEU A 81 -3.95 21.86 4.79
C LEU A 81 -5.03 22.86 4.36
N GLY A 82 -4.82 24.15 4.68
CA GLY A 82 -5.79 25.20 4.40
C GLY A 82 -6.88 25.31 5.46
N GLU A 83 -7.87 26.16 5.18
CA GLU A 83 -8.95 26.48 6.12
C GLU A 83 -10.31 26.20 5.46
N GLY A 84 -11.37 26.22 6.26
CA GLY A 84 -12.74 26.07 5.81
C GLY A 84 -13.46 24.88 6.41
N ASP A 85 -14.78 24.94 6.38
CA ASP A 85 -15.67 23.92 6.94
C ASP A 85 -15.90 22.73 5.99
N GLU A 86 -15.82 22.99 4.69
CA GLU A 86 -15.89 21.95 3.67
C GLU A 86 -14.50 21.44 3.32
N LYS A 87 -14.41 20.12 3.12
CA LYS A 87 -13.17 19.44 2.83
C LYS A 87 -13.21 18.77 1.45
N VAL A 88 -12.06 18.77 0.79
CA VAL A 88 -11.75 17.87 -0.33
C VAL A 88 -10.85 16.77 0.21
N GLY A 89 -11.26 15.54 0.07
CA GLY A 89 -10.52 14.37 0.53
C GLY A 89 -9.57 13.83 -0.53
N ILE A 90 -8.39 13.43 -0.10
CA ILE A 90 -7.47 12.61 -0.85
C ILE A 90 -7.24 11.37 0.00
N LEU A 91 -7.60 10.19 -0.54
CA LEU A 91 -7.54 8.94 0.20
C LEU A 91 -6.47 8.05 -0.41
N GLY A 92 -5.56 7.58 0.41
CA GLY A 92 -4.51 6.65 0.01
C GLY A 92 -3.97 5.91 1.22
N HIS A 93 -3.01 5.01 1.00
CA HIS A 93 -2.47 4.17 2.05
C HIS A 93 -0.94 4.16 2.07
N LEU A 94 -0.39 3.77 3.21
CA LEU A 94 1.05 3.67 3.47
C LEU A 94 1.50 2.24 3.79
N ASP A 95 0.55 1.31 3.93
CA ASP A 95 0.87 -0.12 3.98
C ASP A 95 1.19 -0.67 2.59
N ILE A 96 1.67 -1.88 2.53
CA ILE A 96 2.17 -2.52 1.31
C ILE A 96 1.93 -4.02 1.34
N VAL A 97 1.75 -4.63 0.17
CA VAL A 97 1.82 -6.09 0.01
C VAL A 97 3.24 -6.61 0.25
N PRO A 98 3.42 -7.91 0.54
CA PRO A 98 4.73 -8.53 0.68
C PRO A 98 5.65 -8.26 -0.53
N ALA A 99 6.93 -8.06 -0.27
CA ALA A 99 7.97 -8.07 -1.30
C ALA A 99 8.42 -9.51 -1.57
N SER A 100 7.50 -10.34 -2.08
CA SER A 100 7.79 -11.74 -2.44
C SER A 100 8.48 -11.85 -3.80
N GLY A 101 9.08 -13.01 -4.07
CA GLY A 101 9.81 -13.28 -5.31
C GLY A 101 11.23 -12.72 -5.34
N GLU A 102 11.86 -12.81 -6.50
CA GLU A 102 13.21 -12.27 -6.71
C GLU A 102 13.16 -10.79 -7.10
N TRP A 103 13.92 -9.97 -6.39
CA TRP A 103 14.07 -8.55 -6.66
C TRP A 103 15.47 -8.27 -7.19
N HIS A 104 15.58 -7.63 -8.34
CA HIS A 104 16.88 -7.19 -8.87
C HIS A 104 17.45 -5.99 -8.10
N TYR A 105 16.61 -5.24 -7.40
CA TYR A 105 16.98 -4.11 -6.55
C TYR A 105 16.35 -4.28 -5.17
N PRO A 106 16.96 -3.79 -4.09
CA PRO A 106 16.38 -3.89 -2.76
C PRO A 106 14.96 -3.30 -2.69
N PRO A 107 13.94 -4.06 -2.28
CA PRO A 107 12.55 -3.58 -2.33
C PRO A 107 12.25 -2.40 -1.40
N PHE A 108 12.96 -2.29 -0.29
CA PHE A 108 12.79 -1.22 0.71
C PHE A 108 13.87 -0.14 0.62
N GLN A 109 14.35 0.09 -0.59
CA GLN A 109 15.25 1.17 -0.93
C GLN A 109 14.78 1.80 -2.24
N LEU A 110 14.49 3.11 -2.23
CA LEU A 110 14.17 3.80 -3.46
C LEU A 110 15.41 3.81 -4.36
N THR A 111 15.33 3.12 -5.49
CA THR A 111 16.38 3.08 -6.50
C THR A 111 15.95 3.86 -7.72
N ARG A 112 16.73 4.87 -8.12
CA ARG A 112 16.56 5.59 -9.38
C ARG A 112 17.55 5.05 -10.42
N ARG A 113 17.02 4.58 -11.53
CA ARG A 113 17.83 4.13 -12.68
C ARG A 113 18.25 5.29 -13.55
N ASP A 114 19.25 5.05 -14.41
CA ASP A 114 19.75 6.05 -15.36
C ASP A 114 18.69 6.50 -16.38
N ASP A 115 17.70 5.64 -16.66
CA ASP A 115 16.56 5.95 -17.53
C ASP A 115 15.44 6.73 -16.81
N GLY A 116 15.64 7.10 -15.55
CA GLY A 116 14.70 7.84 -14.70
C GLY A 116 13.66 6.98 -14.01
N MET A 117 13.61 5.67 -14.24
CA MET A 117 12.68 4.76 -13.55
C MET A 117 12.99 4.68 -12.07
N LEU A 118 11.96 4.75 -11.24
CA LEU A 118 12.02 4.55 -9.80
C LEU A 118 11.59 3.13 -9.44
N ILE A 119 12.37 2.44 -8.61
CA ILE A 119 12.12 1.06 -8.20
C ILE A 119 12.10 0.98 -6.68
N GLY A 120 11.09 0.27 -6.15
CA GLY A 120 10.90 -0.01 -4.72
C GLY A 120 9.47 -0.45 -4.45
N ARG A 121 9.24 -1.19 -3.37
CA ARG A 121 7.91 -1.60 -2.94
C ARG A 121 7.15 -0.38 -2.38
N GLY A 122 5.92 -0.14 -2.88
CA GLY A 122 5.09 1.01 -2.51
C GLY A 122 5.31 2.27 -3.36
N ILE A 123 6.25 2.27 -4.33
CA ILE A 123 6.45 3.43 -5.21
C ILE A 123 5.26 3.68 -6.12
N LEU A 124 4.60 2.62 -6.60
CA LEU A 124 3.43 2.72 -7.46
C LEU A 124 2.13 2.60 -6.67
N ASP A 125 2.13 1.82 -5.61
CA ASP A 125 0.98 1.38 -4.83
C ASP A 125 1.34 1.39 -3.33
N ASP A 126 0.91 2.39 -2.56
CA ASP A 126 0.37 3.71 -2.94
C ASP A 126 1.21 4.86 -2.30
N LYS A 127 2.35 4.52 -1.60
CA LYS A 127 3.21 5.51 -0.96
C LYS A 127 3.64 6.63 -1.93
N GLY A 128 4.00 6.27 -3.17
CA GLY A 128 4.42 7.23 -4.19
C GLY A 128 3.28 8.16 -4.61
N PRO A 129 2.15 7.68 -5.14
CA PRO A 129 1.03 8.52 -5.57
C PRO A 129 0.42 9.34 -4.42
N LEU A 130 0.24 8.74 -3.24
CA LEU A 130 -0.24 9.47 -2.07
C LEU A 130 0.72 10.60 -1.71
N TRP A 131 2.04 10.32 -1.65
CA TRP A 131 3.02 11.35 -1.30
C TRP A 131 3.18 12.41 -2.39
N ALA A 132 3.03 12.04 -3.67
CA ALA A 132 2.95 13.01 -4.76
C ALA A 132 1.77 13.97 -4.59
N SER A 133 0.62 13.46 -4.12
CA SER A 133 -0.55 14.29 -3.84
C SER A 133 -0.33 15.24 -2.66
N VAL A 134 0.33 14.80 -1.59
CA VAL A 134 0.76 15.65 -0.46
C VAL A 134 1.73 16.72 -0.94
N PHE A 135 2.69 16.34 -1.77
CA PHE A 135 3.70 17.25 -2.32
C PHE A 135 3.09 18.30 -3.27
N ALA A 136 2.11 17.89 -4.08
CA ALA A 136 1.33 18.80 -4.92
C ALA A 136 0.54 19.82 -4.10
N ALA A 137 -0.04 19.41 -2.98
CA ALA A 137 -0.72 20.34 -2.08
C ALA A 137 0.26 21.34 -1.42
N ARG A 138 1.48 20.90 -1.08
CA ARG A 138 2.57 21.79 -0.65
C ARG A 138 2.91 22.80 -1.73
N CYS A 139 3.05 22.38 -2.99
CA CYS A 139 3.26 23.27 -4.13
C CYS A 139 2.18 24.36 -4.19
N LEU A 140 0.91 23.98 -4.13
CA LEU A 140 -0.20 24.92 -4.14
C LEU A 140 -0.14 25.91 -2.97
N LYS A 141 0.27 25.46 -1.80
CA LYS A 141 0.46 26.33 -0.63
C LYS A 141 1.56 27.35 -0.87
N GLU A 142 2.74 26.91 -1.29
CA GLU A 142 3.91 27.77 -1.47
C GLU A 142 3.71 28.78 -2.62
N LEU A 143 2.95 28.42 -3.64
CA LEU A 143 2.58 29.31 -4.72
C LEU A 143 1.38 30.23 -4.42
N GLY A 144 0.76 30.09 -3.24
CA GLY A 144 -0.43 30.87 -2.86
C GLY A 144 -1.70 30.48 -3.63
N LEU A 145 -1.79 29.24 -4.08
CA LEU A 145 -2.85 28.69 -4.94
C LEU A 145 -3.81 27.75 -4.21
N LEU A 146 -3.78 27.70 -2.88
CA LEU A 146 -4.66 26.82 -2.12
C LEU A 146 -6.13 27.04 -2.47
N PRO A 147 -6.92 25.95 -2.57
CA PRO A 147 -8.37 26.05 -2.76
C PRO A 147 -9.04 26.68 -1.52
N LYS A 148 -10.29 27.17 -1.71
CA LYS A 148 -11.09 27.68 -0.59
C LYS A 148 -11.52 26.58 0.40
N ARG A 149 -11.59 25.33 -0.07
CA ARG A 149 -11.88 24.19 0.79
C ARG A 149 -10.59 23.68 1.41
N LYS A 150 -10.71 23.20 2.64
CA LYS A 150 -9.61 22.49 3.30
C LYS A 150 -9.27 21.21 2.54
N LEU A 151 -8.00 20.95 2.32
CA LEU A 151 -7.51 19.65 1.87
C LEU A 151 -7.35 18.73 3.08
N GLU A 152 -7.91 17.54 2.99
CA GLU A 152 -7.78 16.50 4.00
C GLU A 152 -7.27 15.22 3.33
N PHE A 153 -6.14 14.72 3.81
CA PHE A 153 -5.57 13.46 3.34
C PHE A 153 -5.86 12.40 4.39
N PHE A 154 -6.43 11.30 3.95
CA PHE A 154 -6.48 10.07 4.69
C PHE A 154 -5.29 9.22 4.25
N CYS A 155 -4.43 8.86 5.19
CA CYS A 155 -3.28 7.99 4.98
C CYS A 155 -3.52 6.71 5.79
N GLY A 156 -3.98 5.68 5.11
CA GLY A 156 -4.33 4.39 5.69
C GLY A 156 -3.12 3.51 5.99
N SER A 157 -3.35 2.43 6.72
CA SER A 157 -2.34 1.43 7.08
C SER A 157 -2.82 -0.01 6.97
N ASP A 158 -3.99 -0.25 6.33
CA ASP A 158 -4.60 -1.59 6.22
C ASP A 158 -5.41 -1.75 4.92
N GLU A 159 -5.11 -0.98 3.89
CA GLU A 159 -5.81 -1.06 2.61
C GLU A 159 -5.65 -2.44 1.98
N GLU A 160 -4.42 -2.96 1.98
CA GLU A 160 -4.01 -4.21 1.35
C GLU A 160 -4.52 -5.49 2.05
N CYS A 161 -5.10 -5.36 3.26
CA CYS A 161 -5.48 -6.53 4.05
C CYS A 161 -6.95 -6.53 4.47
N GLY A 162 -7.50 -5.44 5.02
CA GLY A 162 -8.82 -5.49 5.62
C GLY A 162 -9.62 -4.21 5.58
N MET A 163 -8.99 -3.08 5.32
CA MET A 163 -9.60 -1.73 5.31
C MET A 163 -10.27 -1.33 6.63
N GLU A 164 -9.80 -1.86 7.76
CA GLU A 164 -10.29 -1.47 9.09
C GLU A 164 -9.93 -0.01 9.41
N ASP A 165 -8.86 0.49 8.84
CA ASP A 165 -8.38 1.86 8.94
C ASP A 165 -9.37 2.88 8.40
N ILE A 166 -9.98 2.66 7.23
CA ILE A 166 -10.99 3.55 6.66
C ILE A 166 -12.30 3.49 7.44
N GLU A 167 -12.66 2.32 7.97
CA GLU A 167 -13.82 2.21 8.85
C GLU A 167 -13.59 2.96 10.17
N TYR A 168 -12.36 2.88 10.73
CA TYR A 168 -11.97 3.66 11.90
C TYR A 168 -12.00 5.17 11.63
N TYR A 169 -11.46 5.60 10.49
CA TYR A 169 -11.51 7.00 10.05
C TYR A 169 -12.96 7.51 9.94
N LYS A 170 -13.85 6.75 9.31
CA LYS A 170 -15.28 7.10 9.19
C LYS A 170 -15.93 7.25 10.56
N LYS A 171 -15.67 6.30 11.47
CA LYS A 171 -16.25 6.27 12.82
C LYS A 171 -15.76 7.44 13.69
N THR A 172 -14.50 7.84 13.55
CA THR A 172 -13.88 8.89 14.38
C THR A 172 -13.97 10.28 13.78
N SER A 173 -14.35 10.42 12.51
CA SER A 173 -14.47 11.70 11.84
C SER A 173 -15.83 12.36 12.12
N LYS A 174 -15.80 13.58 12.67
CA LYS A 174 -17.03 14.37 12.89
C LYS A 174 -17.71 14.78 11.60
N LYS A 175 -16.95 15.00 10.54
CA LYS A 175 -17.42 15.42 9.23
C LYS A 175 -16.49 14.84 8.18
N LEU A 176 -17.04 14.13 7.21
CA LEU A 176 -16.31 13.60 6.08
C LEU A 176 -16.13 14.66 4.97
N PRO A 177 -15.16 14.51 4.06
CA PRO A 177 -15.03 15.34 2.88
C PRO A 177 -16.30 15.34 2.03
N VAL A 178 -16.62 16.48 1.39
CA VAL A 178 -17.80 16.60 0.50
C VAL A 178 -17.56 15.99 -0.87
N VAL A 179 -16.30 15.82 -1.24
CA VAL A 179 -15.81 15.13 -2.43
C VAL A 179 -14.44 14.58 -2.11
N ALA A 180 -14.15 13.41 -2.63
CA ALA A 180 -12.84 12.78 -2.47
C ALA A 180 -12.41 12.07 -3.75
N PHE A 181 -11.11 11.85 -3.89
CA PHE A 181 -10.51 10.97 -4.87
C PHE A 181 -9.38 10.18 -4.23
N THR A 182 -9.01 9.06 -4.85
CA THR A 182 -7.81 8.30 -4.51
C THR A 182 -6.78 8.45 -5.63
N PRO A 183 -5.49 8.66 -5.29
CA PRO A 183 -4.40 8.58 -6.26
C PRO A 183 -4.02 7.14 -6.59
N ASP A 184 -4.52 6.18 -5.83
CA ASP A 184 -4.30 4.75 -5.99
C ASP A 184 -5.13 4.21 -7.15
N GLY A 185 -4.64 4.41 -8.34
CA GLY A 185 -5.31 3.98 -9.55
C GLY A 185 -4.72 4.53 -10.85
N SER A 186 -5.20 4.01 -11.96
CA SER A 186 -4.72 4.38 -13.29
C SER A 186 -5.44 5.59 -13.87
N TYR A 187 -4.75 6.36 -14.70
CA TYR A 187 -5.35 7.39 -15.52
C TYR A 187 -6.04 6.80 -16.77
N PRO A 188 -7.11 7.41 -17.28
CA PRO A 188 -7.80 8.59 -16.75
C PRO A 188 -8.53 8.33 -15.43
N ILE A 189 -9.74 8.46 -15.22
CA ILE A 189 -10.43 8.24 -13.96
C ILE A 189 -11.11 6.89 -13.97
N CYS A 190 -10.80 6.01 -13.01
CA CYS A 190 -11.57 4.83 -12.72
C CYS A 190 -12.81 5.23 -11.91
N HIS A 191 -14.01 4.96 -12.42
CA HIS A 191 -15.27 5.33 -11.76
C HIS A 191 -16.16 4.10 -11.45
N GLY A 192 -15.63 2.91 -11.63
CA GLY A 192 -16.32 1.66 -11.34
C GLY A 192 -15.36 0.49 -11.33
N GLU A 193 -15.55 -0.40 -10.39
CA GLU A 193 -14.71 -1.57 -10.17
C GLU A 193 -15.55 -2.84 -10.13
N LYS A 194 -14.90 -3.98 -10.33
CA LYS A 194 -15.51 -5.29 -10.14
C LYS A 194 -15.62 -5.61 -8.65
N GLY A 195 -16.68 -6.28 -8.26
CA GLY A 195 -16.78 -6.84 -6.92
C GLY A 195 -15.73 -7.93 -6.68
N ILE A 196 -15.23 -8.00 -5.46
CA ILE A 196 -14.36 -9.06 -4.98
C ILE A 196 -15.22 -10.10 -4.28
N MET A 197 -14.92 -11.39 -4.47
CA MET A 197 -15.58 -12.49 -3.79
C MET A 197 -14.54 -13.54 -3.41
N ASP A 198 -14.35 -13.74 -2.12
CA ASP A 198 -13.47 -14.74 -1.55
C ASP A 198 -14.27 -15.99 -1.15
N PHE A 199 -13.68 -17.14 -1.34
CA PHE A 199 -14.25 -18.44 -0.95
C PHE A 199 -13.27 -19.19 -0.08
N THR A 200 -13.75 -19.75 1.00
CA THR A 200 -13.06 -20.77 1.77
C THR A 200 -13.71 -22.11 1.53
N LEU A 201 -12.94 -23.11 1.17
CA LEU A 201 -13.38 -24.48 0.99
C LEU A 201 -12.68 -25.37 2.01
N ASP A 202 -13.46 -25.93 2.93
CA ASP A 202 -13.00 -26.93 3.86
C ASP A 202 -13.31 -28.31 3.28
N ILE A 203 -12.28 -29.04 2.87
CA ILE A 203 -12.41 -30.37 2.28
C ILE A 203 -11.95 -31.41 3.30
N PRO A 204 -12.87 -32.27 3.81
CA PRO A 204 -12.45 -33.34 4.69
C PRO A 204 -11.47 -34.29 3.98
N ALA A 205 -10.33 -34.53 4.58
CA ALA A 205 -9.30 -35.44 4.08
C ALA A 205 -9.25 -36.75 4.88
N GLU A 206 -10.40 -37.28 5.30
CA GLU A 206 -10.48 -38.54 6.06
C GLU A 206 -9.90 -39.70 5.28
N GLY A 207 -8.97 -40.43 5.90
CA GLY A 207 -8.27 -41.57 5.29
C GLY A 207 -7.16 -41.17 4.30
N ALA A 208 -6.90 -39.90 4.08
CA ALA A 208 -5.76 -39.43 3.31
C ALA A 208 -4.49 -39.43 4.19
N ASN A 209 -3.37 -39.85 3.58
CA ASN A 209 -2.07 -39.83 4.25
C ASN A 209 -1.42 -38.42 4.24
N ILE A 210 -2.21 -37.38 4.24
CA ILE A 210 -1.76 -35.98 4.20
C ILE A 210 -1.30 -35.60 5.60
N VAL A 211 -0.05 -35.17 5.72
CA VAL A 211 0.53 -34.60 6.94
C VAL A 211 0.45 -33.09 6.91
N ASP A 212 0.77 -32.52 5.77
CA ASP A 212 0.72 -31.06 5.57
C ASP A 212 0.48 -30.71 4.09
N PHE A 213 -0.11 -29.56 3.85
CA PHE A 213 -0.31 -29.01 2.51
C PHE A 213 -0.27 -27.49 2.59
N VAL A 214 0.78 -26.90 2.05
CA VAL A 214 1.02 -25.47 2.06
C VAL A 214 1.20 -24.95 0.64
N GLY A 215 0.61 -23.83 0.32
CA GLY A 215 0.80 -23.19 -0.98
C GLY A 215 0.19 -21.81 -1.06
N GLY A 216 0.81 -20.95 -1.88
CA GLY A 216 0.39 -19.59 -2.07
C GLY A 216 0.80 -18.64 -0.95
N ALA A 217 1.05 -17.38 -1.32
CA ALA A 217 1.45 -16.31 -0.39
C ALA A 217 0.27 -15.43 0.05
N ALA A 218 -0.79 -15.33 -0.78
CA ALA A 218 -2.00 -14.56 -0.52
C ALA A 218 -3.15 -15.09 -1.38
N HIS A 219 -4.40 -14.87 -0.93
CA HIS A 219 -5.61 -15.39 -1.58
C HIS A 219 -5.87 -14.79 -2.98
N ASN A 220 -5.34 -13.61 -3.25
CA ASN A 220 -5.45 -12.90 -4.53
C ASN A 220 -4.25 -13.11 -5.48
N ILE A 221 -3.29 -13.96 -5.11
CA ILE A 221 -2.12 -14.28 -5.93
C ILE A 221 -2.22 -15.74 -6.38
N VAL A 222 -2.02 -15.98 -7.67
CA VAL A 222 -1.90 -17.36 -8.18
C VAL A 222 -0.64 -17.99 -7.58
N PRO A 223 -0.77 -19.13 -6.87
CA PRO A 223 0.39 -19.80 -6.29
C PRO A 223 1.42 -20.19 -7.34
N ASP A 224 2.68 -19.83 -7.11
CA ASP A 224 3.82 -20.25 -7.90
C ASP A 224 4.48 -21.52 -7.36
N HIS A 225 4.20 -21.84 -6.08
CA HIS A 225 4.69 -23.02 -5.39
C HIS A 225 3.64 -23.57 -4.41
N ALA A 226 3.61 -24.89 -4.30
CA ALA A 226 2.86 -25.60 -3.26
C ALA A 226 3.62 -26.86 -2.84
N GLU A 227 3.52 -27.21 -1.58
CA GLU A 227 4.14 -28.40 -0.99
C GLU A 227 3.07 -29.26 -0.32
N LEU A 228 3.10 -30.57 -0.64
CA LEU A 228 2.24 -31.58 -0.05
C LEU A 228 3.11 -32.64 0.61
N VAL A 229 2.97 -32.80 1.91
CA VAL A 229 3.66 -33.81 2.70
C VAL A 229 2.72 -34.98 2.95
N LEU A 230 3.17 -36.18 2.55
CA LEU A 230 2.43 -37.43 2.72
C LEU A 230 3.19 -38.37 3.65
N SER A 231 2.47 -39.11 4.51
CA SER A 231 3.04 -40.18 5.34
C SER A 231 2.60 -41.57 4.84
N GLY A 232 3.48 -42.57 5.01
CA GLY A 232 3.15 -43.97 4.67
C GLY A 232 2.94 -44.24 3.17
N VAL A 233 3.33 -43.31 2.32
CA VAL A 233 3.29 -43.43 0.85
C VAL A 233 4.72 -43.55 0.34
N LYS A 234 4.98 -44.51 -0.55
CA LYS A 234 6.29 -44.63 -1.19
C LYS A 234 6.44 -43.52 -2.25
N ALA A 235 7.62 -42.94 -2.32
CA ALA A 235 7.91 -41.90 -3.32
C ALA A 235 7.65 -42.35 -4.76
N GLU A 236 7.89 -43.64 -5.05
CA GLU A 236 7.63 -44.24 -6.35
C GLU A 236 6.14 -44.23 -6.72
N ASP A 237 5.25 -44.51 -5.75
CA ASP A 237 3.80 -44.52 -5.95
C ASP A 237 3.28 -43.09 -6.11
N ALA A 238 3.78 -42.13 -5.31
CA ALA A 238 3.46 -40.73 -5.45
C ALA A 238 3.92 -40.18 -6.79
N ALA A 239 5.15 -40.46 -7.20
CA ALA A 239 5.69 -40.04 -8.49
C ALA A 239 4.89 -40.58 -9.68
N ALA A 240 4.39 -41.82 -9.58
CA ALA A 240 3.55 -42.43 -10.62
C ALA A 240 2.25 -41.65 -10.87
N CYS A 241 1.65 -41.05 -9.81
CA CYS A 241 0.46 -40.23 -9.92
C CYS A 241 0.68 -38.95 -10.73
N PHE A 242 1.91 -38.45 -10.75
CA PHE A 242 2.30 -37.23 -11.44
C PHE A 242 3.15 -37.50 -12.70
N ALA A 243 3.15 -38.73 -13.19
CA ALA A 243 3.93 -39.11 -14.38
C ALA A 243 3.52 -38.24 -15.58
N GLY A 244 4.51 -37.53 -16.14
CA GLY A 244 4.33 -36.57 -17.25
C GLY A 244 4.09 -35.14 -16.82
N SER A 245 3.91 -34.83 -15.55
CA SER A 245 3.91 -33.45 -15.07
C SER A 245 5.35 -32.90 -14.98
N LYS A 246 5.60 -31.80 -15.65
CA LYS A 246 6.88 -31.06 -15.53
C LYS A 246 6.92 -30.08 -14.35
N TRP A 247 5.82 -29.99 -13.61
CA TRP A 247 5.64 -29.02 -12.53
C TRP A 247 5.72 -29.65 -11.14
N VAL A 248 5.78 -30.99 -11.05
CA VAL A 248 5.79 -31.69 -9.78
C VAL A 248 7.11 -32.42 -9.62
N THR A 249 7.77 -32.23 -8.50
CA THR A 249 8.95 -32.97 -8.04
C THR A 249 8.57 -33.77 -6.81
N VAL A 250 8.88 -35.06 -6.78
CA VAL A 250 8.65 -35.93 -5.63
C VAL A 250 10.00 -36.26 -5.00
N ALA A 251 10.11 -36.02 -3.69
CA ALA A 251 11.27 -36.36 -2.89
C ALA A 251 10.85 -37.26 -1.70
N GLN A 252 11.76 -38.07 -1.20
CA GLN A 252 11.56 -38.85 0.02
C GLN A 252 12.44 -38.29 1.11
N GLU A 253 11.82 -37.89 2.21
CA GLU A 253 12.52 -37.62 3.45
C GLU A 253 12.60 -38.88 4.29
N GLY A 254 13.75 -39.16 4.87
CA GLY A 254 14.05 -40.39 5.61
C GLY A 254 13.39 -40.51 6.97
#